data_02f9e30e3fb16eb6e29a7dae36654ee7
#
_entry.id   02f9e30e3fb16eb6e29a7dae36654ee7
#
_cell.length_a   1.000
_cell.length_b   1.000
_cell.length_c   1.000
_cell.angle_alpha   90.00
_cell.angle_beta   90.00
_cell.angle_gamma   90.00
#
_symmetry.space_group_name_H-M   'P 1'
#
loop_
_entity.id
_entity.type
_entity.pdbx_description
1 polymer ?
#
loop_
_entity_poly.entity_id
_entity_poly.type
_entity_poly.pdbx_seq_one_letter_code
_entity_poly.pdbx_strand_id
1 'polypeptide(L)'
;LVPDSKTEIQRLLNSGLENHQVGRLEPAQSAYQQVLRMDPNNAEANFLLGTLAHQVGDNATAAKLLGIAIKINPDRAPYHNNLGLLLEAEGKVEDAAQSYRRAIELKPDFSGAHNNLGNALKDLGQWQEAEAAYRKALTLEPDFIEALNNFGDILSHQGKPGEALDCYEKAIRINPQVAEAHFNLGCLYENQGQWEQAISAYQRALGIEPDIWEAMLKLGGIFKSQGRFDEAIEKFRAVLKIFPQCVDAYCSLSGSRTYTEYDDDVRAMEGLIRHPQCPKKDRISLAFGLGKIFDDLKEFDKAFDFFLEANKLKRDNYSYSLSGDIESFHKIIDTFDADFFLSREGYGVEDETPIFIIGMPRSGTSLTEQILSSHPEIHGAGEIPYFPVICFADGNFVNEKFVANAVRLTGRQFKEMGEAYISKLRSHSGSARFITDKMPENFFYVGMIKAMMPNAKIIHCRRDPMDTCLSNFKNNFDIEVPYAYDLEELGGYYKTYAELVDHWKAVLPGFIYDVQYEELVSDPKRRIGDLLDHCGLPFDDACLSFHKTKRVVQTASMYQVRQPIYTTSVGSKAHYQDKLKPLNEALG
;
A
#
# COMPACT_ATOMS: atom_id res chain seq x y z
N LEU A 1 23.20 66.50 -6.49
CA LEU A 1 21.76 66.21 -6.43
C LEU A 1 21.58 65.01 -5.52
N VAL A 2 21.09 65.21 -4.27
CA VAL A 2 20.67 64.14 -3.39
C VAL A 2 19.44 63.54 -4.04
N PRO A 3 19.40 62.22 -4.32
CA PRO A 3 18.20 61.58 -4.89
C PRO A 3 17.01 61.83 -3.96
N ASP A 4 15.85 62.09 -4.54
CA ASP A 4 14.60 62.14 -3.76
C ASP A 4 14.46 60.83 -2.99
N SER A 5 14.05 60.90 -1.72
CA SER A 5 13.94 59.70 -0.85
C SER A 5 13.11 58.56 -1.47
N LYS A 6 12.13 58.89 -2.29
CA LYS A 6 11.33 57.92 -3.04
C LYS A 6 12.14 57.21 -4.12
N THR A 7 12.98 57.93 -4.85
CA THR A 7 13.86 57.36 -5.88
C THR A 7 14.89 56.42 -5.27
N GLU A 8 15.43 56.74 -4.10
CA GLU A 8 16.40 55.90 -3.39
C GLU A 8 15.73 54.63 -2.81
N ILE A 9 14.53 54.74 -2.24
CA ILE A 9 13.75 53.58 -1.80
C ILE A 9 13.49 52.61 -2.98
N GLN A 10 13.06 53.13 -4.13
CA GLN A 10 12.80 52.27 -5.29
C GLN A 10 14.08 51.61 -5.80
N ARG A 11 15.20 52.31 -5.80
CA ARG A 11 16.49 51.76 -6.19
C ARG A 11 16.92 50.61 -5.26
N LEU A 12 16.73 50.79 -3.95
CA LEU A 12 17.06 49.78 -2.95
C LEU A 12 16.15 48.56 -3.04
N LEU A 13 14.83 48.76 -3.27
CA LEU A 13 13.87 47.65 -3.48
C LEU A 13 14.26 46.83 -4.70
N ASN A 14 14.55 47.48 -5.82
CA ASN A 14 14.96 46.78 -7.07
C ASN A 14 16.27 46.01 -6.87
N SER A 15 17.28 46.66 -6.25
CA SER A 15 18.55 45.99 -5.95
C SER A 15 18.37 44.80 -5.00
N GLY A 16 17.50 44.96 -3.98
CA GLY A 16 17.14 43.86 -3.08
C GLY A 16 16.48 42.71 -3.81
N LEU A 17 15.53 43.00 -4.69
CA LEU A 17 14.81 41.99 -5.48
C LEU A 17 15.74 41.24 -6.44
N GLU A 18 16.61 41.95 -7.16
CA GLU A 18 17.63 41.35 -8.04
C GLU A 18 18.56 40.40 -7.26
N ASN A 19 19.04 40.80 -6.10
CA ASN A 19 19.87 39.93 -5.25
C ASN A 19 19.08 38.73 -4.72
N HIS A 20 17.83 38.94 -4.34
CA HIS A 20 16.95 37.85 -3.88
C HIS A 20 16.71 36.80 -4.95
N GLN A 21 16.43 37.23 -6.18
CA GLN A 21 16.19 36.33 -7.36
C GLN A 21 17.41 35.47 -7.72
N VAL A 22 18.64 35.99 -7.49
CA VAL A 22 19.87 35.21 -7.74
C VAL A 22 20.41 34.52 -6.47
N GLY A 23 19.61 34.41 -5.42
CA GLY A 23 19.94 33.67 -4.20
C GLY A 23 20.95 34.39 -3.27
N ARG A 24 21.25 35.68 -3.50
CA ARG A 24 22.12 36.49 -2.62
C ARG A 24 21.31 37.07 -1.47
N LEU A 25 21.03 36.26 -0.47
CA LEU A 25 20.06 36.60 0.59
C LEU A 25 20.54 37.73 1.49
N GLU A 26 21.82 37.73 1.91
CA GLU A 26 22.37 38.80 2.78
C GLU A 26 22.33 40.20 2.14
N PRO A 27 22.78 40.42 0.87
CA PRO A 27 22.62 41.68 0.17
C PRO A 27 21.14 42.09 0.00
N ALA A 28 20.24 41.17 -0.28
CA ALA A 28 18.80 41.43 -0.37
C ALA A 28 18.24 41.91 0.98
N GLN A 29 18.55 41.20 2.08
CA GLN A 29 18.15 41.54 3.43
C GLN A 29 18.63 42.95 3.80
N SER A 30 19.92 43.25 3.53
CA SER A 30 20.50 44.58 3.82
C SER A 30 19.76 45.69 3.07
N ALA A 31 19.45 45.49 1.79
CA ALA A 31 18.73 46.46 0.99
C ALA A 31 17.30 46.72 1.54
N TYR A 32 16.54 45.67 1.85
CA TYR A 32 15.20 45.79 2.43
C TYR A 32 15.22 46.47 3.80
N GLN A 33 16.20 46.15 4.67
CA GLN A 33 16.39 46.79 5.95
C GLN A 33 16.74 48.29 5.81
N GLN A 34 17.52 48.67 4.79
CA GLN A 34 17.80 50.09 4.52
C GLN A 34 16.52 50.83 4.14
N VAL A 35 15.66 50.24 3.32
CA VAL A 35 14.35 50.83 3.00
C VAL A 35 13.53 51.03 4.28
N LEU A 36 13.46 50.03 5.17
CA LEU A 36 12.69 50.11 6.41
C LEU A 36 13.27 51.11 7.42
N ARG A 37 14.56 51.43 7.35
CA ARG A 37 15.15 52.54 8.13
C ARG A 37 14.72 53.92 7.61
N MET A 38 14.50 54.04 6.31
CA MET A 38 14.04 55.28 5.67
C MET A 38 12.52 55.44 5.77
N ASP A 39 11.79 54.33 5.60
CA ASP A 39 10.33 54.25 5.66
C ASP A 39 9.90 52.98 6.38
N PRO A 40 9.71 52.98 7.71
CA PRO A 40 9.29 51.81 8.49
C PRO A 40 7.92 51.23 8.07
N ASN A 41 7.10 52.05 7.43
CA ASN A 41 5.77 51.67 6.95
C ASN A 41 5.76 51.30 5.45
N ASN A 42 6.92 51.00 4.87
CA ASN A 42 6.97 50.52 3.49
C ASN A 42 6.44 49.10 3.39
N ALA A 43 5.24 48.93 2.86
CA ALA A 43 4.57 47.65 2.76
C ALA A 43 5.38 46.62 1.93
N GLU A 44 5.95 47.08 0.81
CA GLU A 44 6.73 46.19 -0.09
C GLU A 44 8.02 45.70 0.56
N ALA A 45 8.74 46.58 1.27
CA ALA A 45 9.96 46.18 2.00
C ALA A 45 9.65 45.20 3.16
N ASN A 46 8.54 45.42 3.90
CA ASN A 46 8.09 44.49 4.93
C ASN A 46 7.72 43.13 4.32
N PHE A 47 7.00 43.14 3.19
CA PHE A 47 6.64 41.90 2.46
C PHE A 47 7.86 41.13 1.98
N LEU A 48 8.78 41.79 1.27
CA LEU A 48 9.97 41.14 0.71
C LEU A 48 10.92 40.62 1.80
N LEU A 49 11.11 41.39 2.89
CA LEU A 49 11.89 40.94 4.03
C LEU A 49 11.21 39.80 4.80
N GLY A 50 9.87 39.79 4.88
CA GLY A 50 9.08 38.71 5.46
C GLY A 50 9.16 37.43 4.64
N THR A 51 9.11 37.54 3.31
CA THR A 51 9.31 36.43 2.39
C THR A 51 10.71 35.84 2.53
N LEU A 52 11.73 36.66 2.61
CA LEU A 52 13.11 36.23 2.83
C LEU A 52 13.28 35.54 4.19
N ALA A 53 12.67 36.08 5.25
CA ALA A 53 12.69 35.48 6.59
C ALA A 53 12.07 34.05 6.57
N HIS A 54 10.94 33.89 5.88
CA HIS A 54 10.33 32.57 5.69
C HIS A 54 11.26 31.60 4.93
N GLN A 55 11.89 32.06 3.86
CA GLN A 55 12.82 31.25 3.07
C GLN A 55 14.02 30.73 3.89
N VAL A 56 14.48 31.48 4.88
CA VAL A 56 15.57 31.06 5.79
C VAL A 56 15.07 30.35 7.05
N GLY A 57 13.77 30.08 7.16
CA GLY A 57 13.16 29.36 8.28
C GLY A 57 12.81 30.20 9.49
N ASP A 58 12.99 31.54 9.45
CA ASP A 58 12.58 32.45 10.54
C ASP A 58 11.10 32.84 10.41
N ASN A 59 10.23 31.84 10.69
CA ASN A 59 8.79 31.98 10.55
C ASN A 59 8.21 33.05 11.50
N ALA A 60 8.80 33.25 12.67
CA ALA A 60 8.34 34.27 13.62
C ALA A 60 8.53 35.70 13.07
N THR A 61 9.70 35.98 12.50
CA THR A 61 9.97 37.26 11.83
C THR A 61 9.11 37.41 10.58
N ALA A 62 8.94 36.37 9.80
CA ALA A 62 8.09 36.36 8.61
C ALA A 62 6.64 36.71 8.94
N ALA A 63 6.03 36.11 9.96
CA ALA A 63 4.66 36.36 10.39
C ALA A 63 4.47 37.85 10.79
N LYS A 64 5.42 38.38 11.56
CA LYS A 64 5.39 39.79 11.99
C LYS A 64 5.43 40.75 10.79
N LEU A 65 6.37 40.52 9.87
CA LEU A 65 6.60 41.42 8.74
C LEU A 65 5.48 41.31 7.70
N LEU A 66 5.00 40.13 7.37
CA LEU A 66 3.84 39.92 6.51
C LEU A 66 2.58 40.54 7.12
N GLY A 67 2.37 40.38 8.43
CA GLY A 67 1.26 41.03 9.14
C GLY A 67 1.31 42.56 9.09
N ILE A 68 2.50 43.16 9.12
CA ILE A 68 2.69 44.63 8.94
C ILE A 68 2.35 44.99 7.48
N ALA A 69 2.88 44.29 6.51
CA ALA A 69 2.63 44.55 5.09
C ALA A 69 1.13 44.51 4.75
N ILE A 70 0.41 43.49 5.24
CA ILE A 70 -1.06 43.36 5.05
C ILE A 70 -1.84 44.48 5.74
N LYS A 71 -1.42 44.90 6.96
CA LYS A 71 -2.08 46.03 7.65
C LYS A 71 -1.93 47.34 6.89
N ILE A 72 -0.79 47.56 6.23
CA ILE A 72 -0.53 48.79 5.47
C ILE A 72 -1.26 48.73 4.11
N ASN A 73 -1.23 47.59 3.45
CA ASN A 73 -1.87 47.43 2.14
C ASN A 73 -2.57 46.05 2.07
N PRO A 74 -3.84 45.95 2.53
CA PRO A 74 -4.59 44.69 2.62
C PRO A 74 -5.03 44.11 1.28
N ASP A 75 -4.97 44.89 0.19
CA ASP A 75 -5.52 44.53 -1.11
C ASP A 75 -4.44 44.01 -2.10
N ARG A 76 -3.35 43.48 -1.56
CA ARG A 76 -2.26 42.90 -2.35
C ARG A 76 -2.28 41.39 -2.30
N ALA A 77 -2.74 40.73 -3.37
CA ALA A 77 -2.85 39.28 -3.48
C ALA A 77 -1.57 38.52 -3.09
N PRO A 78 -0.34 38.91 -3.51
CA PRO A 78 0.88 38.23 -3.10
C PRO A 78 1.11 38.17 -1.59
N TYR A 79 0.65 39.17 -0.83
CA TYR A 79 0.83 39.19 0.62
C TYR A 79 0.01 38.10 1.30
N HIS A 80 -1.22 37.90 0.86
CA HIS A 80 -2.10 36.83 1.36
C HIS A 80 -1.64 35.46 0.92
N ASN A 81 -1.13 35.32 -0.32
CA ASN A 81 -0.55 34.07 -0.78
C ASN A 81 0.66 33.66 0.09
N ASN A 82 1.59 34.57 0.37
CA ASN A 82 2.75 34.27 1.19
C ASN A 82 2.41 34.05 2.67
N LEU A 83 1.35 34.71 3.18
CA LEU A 83 0.79 34.37 4.49
C LEU A 83 0.25 32.94 4.52
N GLY A 84 -0.40 32.49 3.44
CA GLY A 84 -0.86 31.11 3.30
C GLY A 84 0.31 30.12 3.38
N LEU A 85 1.38 30.34 2.60
CA LEU A 85 2.59 29.50 2.65
C LEU A 85 3.21 29.42 4.05
N LEU A 86 3.26 30.54 4.75
CA LEU A 86 3.74 30.56 6.13
C LEU A 86 2.86 29.75 7.08
N LEU A 87 1.53 29.89 6.95
CA LEU A 87 0.57 29.15 7.78
C LEU A 87 0.61 27.65 7.53
N GLU A 88 0.83 27.23 6.28
CA GLU A 88 1.09 25.81 5.96
C GLU A 88 2.35 25.31 6.66
N ALA A 89 3.44 26.07 6.60
CA ALA A 89 4.69 25.72 7.29
C ALA A 89 4.53 25.62 8.82
N GLU A 90 3.52 26.30 9.39
CA GLU A 90 3.14 26.20 10.81
C GLU A 90 2.10 25.08 11.08
N GLY A 91 1.66 24.34 10.06
CA GLY A 91 0.64 23.30 10.18
C GLY A 91 -0.80 23.83 10.32
N LYS A 92 -1.05 25.12 10.04
CA LYS A 92 -2.35 25.79 10.13
C LYS A 92 -3.03 25.79 8.76
N VAL A 93 -3.37 24.59 8.26
CA VAL A 93 -3.78 24.39 6.86
C VAL A 93 -5.12 25.08 6.55
N GLU A 94 -6.08 25.10 7.48
CA GLU A 94 -7.36 25.80 7.30
C GLU A 94 -7.20 27.31 7.14
N ASP A 95 -6.33 27.92 7.95
CA ASP A 95 -6.03 29.37 7.88
C ASP A 95 -5.26 29.69 6.60
N ALA A 96 -4.38 28.78 6.16
CA ALA A 96 -3.67 28.90 4.89
C ALA A 96 -4.66 28.90 3.71
N ALA A 97 -5.61 27.96 3.67
CA ALA A 97 -6.65 27.92 2.64
C ALA A 97 -7.47 29.20 2.58
N GLN A 98 -7.81 29.80 3.74
CA GLN A 98 -8.50 31.10 3.79
C GLN A 98 -7.63 32.22 3.20
N SER A 99 -6.34 32.23 3.52
CA SER A 99 -5.39 33.22 3.01
C SER A 99 -5.24 33.13 1.47
N TYR A 100 -5.18 31.91 0.92
CA TYR A 100 -5.16 31.69 -0.53
C TYR A 100 -6.48 32.10 -1.20
N ARG A 101 -7.63 31.80 -0.60
CA ARG A 101 -8.93 32.29 -1.10
C ARG A 101 -8.95 33.83 -1.15
N ARG A 102 -8.43 34.50 -0.11
CA ARG A 102 -8.32 35.97 -0.13
C ARG A 102 -7.39 36.47 -1.22
N ALA A 103 -6.27 35.81 -1.47
CA ALA A 103 -5.37 36.14 -2.58
C ALA A 103 -6.08 36.02 -3.95
N ILE A 104 -6.89 34.96 -4.13
CA ILE A 104 -7.68 34.71 -5.35
C ILE A 104 -8.81 35.75 -5.51
N GLU A 105 -9.49 36.14 -4.44
CA GLU A 105 -10.48 37.22 -4.48
C GLU A 105 -9.89 38.54 -4.99
N LEU A 106 -8.68 38.85 -4.52
CA LEU A 106 -7.96 40.07 -4.91
C LEU A 106 -7.38 39.98 -6.35
N LYS A 107 -6.97 38.79 -6.75
CA LYS A 107 -6.41 38.52 -8.07
C LYS A 107 -6.88 37.16 -8.59
N PRO A 108 -8.04 37.09 -9.29
CA PRO A 108 -8.64 35.83 -9.76
C PRO A 108 -7.81 35.06 -10.79
N ASP A 109 -6.85 35.71 -11.44
CA ASP A 109 -5.91 35.11 -12.41
C ASP A 109 -4.54 34.76 -11.79
N PHE A 110 -4.48 34.55 -10.48
CA PHE A 110 -3.25 34.17 -9.78
C PHE A 110 -3.09 32.65 -9.77
N SER A 111 -2.46 32.07 -10.80
CA SER A 111 -2.26 30.62 -10.98
C SER A 111 -1.60 29.96 -9.76
N GLY A 112 -0.55 30.58 -9.19
CA GLY A 112 0.14 30.09 -8.00
C GLY A 112 -0.77 30.00 -6.77
N ALA A 113 -1.65 31.00 -6.54
CA ALA A 113 -2.59 30.95 -5.42
C ALA A 113 -3.65 29.84 -5.59
N HIS A 114 -4.09 29.58 -6.81
CA HIS A 114 -4.98 28.45 -7.09
C HIS A 114 -4.29 27.10 -6.87
N ASN A 115 -3.02 26.94 -7.27
CA ASN A 115 -2.24 25.74 -6.99
C ASN A 115 -2.07 25.51 -5.48
N ASN A 116 -1.66 26.55 -4.74
CA ASN A 116 -1.46 26.48 -3.29
C ASN A 116 -2.77 26.20 -2.54
N LEU A 117 -3.89 26.80 -2.98
CA LEU A 117 -5.20 26.44 -2.45
C LEU A 117 -5.52 24.96 -2.70
N GLY A 118 -5.18 24.43 -3.87
CA GLY A 118 -5.33 23.03 -4.20
C GLY A 118 -4.55 22.12 -3.24
N ASN A 119 -3.30 22.49 -2.91
CA ASN A 119 -2.48 21.76 -1.94
C ASN A 119 -3.12 21.76 -0.55
N ALA A 120 -3.50 22.92 -0.04
CA ALA A 120 -4.14 23.05 1.27
C ALA A 120 -5.47 22.25 1.34
N LEU A 121 -6.28 22.29 0.29
CA LEU A 121 -7.53 21.52 0.21
C LEU A 121 -7.29 20.01 0.16
N LYS A 122 -6.24 19.57 -0.54
CA LYS A 122 -5.81 18.16 -0.56
C LYS A 122 -5.45 17.69 0.85
N ASP A 123 -4.67 18.47 1.59
CA ASP A 123 -4.27 18.14 2.97
C ASP A 123 -5.46 18.11 3.94
N LEU A 124 -6.51 18.89 3.65
CA LEU A 124 -7.80 18.87 4.38
C LEU A 124 -8.73 17.73 3.93
N GLY A 125 -8.33 16.89 2.97
CA GLY A 125 -9.16 15.82 2.42
C GLY A 125 -10.31 16.30 1.53
N GLN A 126 -10.31 17.56 1.11
CA GLN A 126 -11.35 18.20 0.27
C GLN A 126 -11.02 17.99 -1.22
N TRP A 127 -11.05 16.74 -1.66
CA TRP A 127 -10.53 16.27 -2.96
C TRP A 127 -11.16 16.96 -4.17
N GLN A 128 -12.50 17.18 -4.16
CA GLN A 128 -13.24 17.78 -5.28
C GLN A 128 -12.91 19.27 -5.42
N GLU A 129 -12.79 19.99 -4.32
CA GLU A 129 -12.41 21.40 -4.30
C GLU A 129 -10.94 21.58 -4.74
N ALA A 130 -10.04 20.68 -4.29
CA ALA A 130 -8.64 20.66 -4.71
C ALA A 130 -8.53 20.45 -6.23
N GLU A 131 -9.27 19.48 -6.79
CA GLU A 131 -9.34 19.27 -8.24
C GLU A 131 -9.76 20.54 -8.98
N ALA A 132 -10.81 21.22 -8.51
CA ALA A 132 -11.28 22.47 -9.15
C ALA A 132 -10.22 23.58 -9.09
N ALA A 133 -9.48 23.68 -7.99
CA ALA A 133 -8.42 24.67 -7.81
C ALA A 133 -7.25 24.42 -8.78
N TYR A 134 -6.76 23.18 -8.91
CA TYR A 134 -5.71 22.83 -9.87
C TYR A 134 -6.14 23.01 -11.33
N ARG A 135 -7.38 22.61 -11.69
CA ARG A 135 -7.93 22.88 -13.03
C ARG A 135 -7.93 24.35 -13.34
N LYS A 136 -8.24 25.20 -12.37
CA LYS A 136 -8.22 26.66 -12.57
C LYS A 136 -6.78 27.17 -12.72
N ALA A 137 -5.83 26.69 -11.91
CA ALA A 137 -4.42 27.03 -12.08
C ALA A 137 -3.92 26.69 -13.48
N LEU A 138 -4.23 25.49 -13.98
CA LEU A 138 -3.83 25.02 -15.31
C LEU A 138 -4.61 25.68 -16.47
N THR A 139 -5.81 26.20 -16.21
CA THR A 139 -6.54 27.02 -17.18
C THR A 139 -5.85 28.38 -17.37
N LEU A 140 -5.32 28.95 -16.28
CA LEU A 140 -4.61 30.23 -16.30
C LEU A 140 -3.19 30.08 -16.85
N GLU A 141 -2.52 29.00 -16.50
CA GLU A 141 -1.14 28.69 -16.87
C GLU A 141 -1.02 27.21 -17.25
N PRO A 142 -1.26 26.87 -18.54
CA PRO A 142 -1.31 25.47 -18.97
C PRO A 142 -0.01 24.68 -18.78
N ASP A 143 1.12 25.37 -18.68
CA ASP A 143 2.44 24.78 -18.57
C ASP A 143 3.03 24.89 -17.14
N PHE A 144 2.17 25.11 -16.16
CA PHE A 144 2.55 25.16 -14.74
C PHE A 144 2.86 23.76 -14.22
N ILE A 145 4.15 23.41 -14.21
CA ILE A 145 4.65 22.06 -13.92
C ILE A 145 4.19 21.56 -12.55
N GLU A 146 4.31 22.38 -11.49
CA GLU A 146 3.89 21.99 -10.15
C GLU A 146 2.39 21.67 -10.09
N ALA A 147 1.55 22.49 -10.75
CA ALA A 147 0.12 22.25 -10.80
C ALA A 147 -0.22 20.99 -11.61
N LEU A 148 0.51 20.68 -12.69
CA LEU A 148 0.36 19.43 -13.44
C LEU A 148 0.67 18.22 -12.58
N ASN A 149 1.76 18.27 -11.82
CA ASN A 149 2.19 17.19 -10.95
C ASN A 149 1.20 16.95 -9.80
N ASN A 150 0.80 18.01 -9.11
CA ASN A 150 -0.18 17.94 -8.02
C ASN A 150 -1.57 17.50 -8.50
N PHE A 151 -1.98 17.94 -9.68
CA PHE A 151 -3.24 17.54 -10.29
C PHE A 151 -3.23 16.06 -10.69
N GLY A 152 -2.11 15.58 -11.25
CA GLY A 152 -1.90 14.16 -11.54
C GLY A 152 -2.06 13.27 -10.29
N ASP A 153 -1.52 13.71 -9.15
CA ASP A 153 -1.65 13.01 -7.87
C ASP A 153 -3.12 12.88 -7.43
N ILE A 154 -3.90 13.97 -7.49
CA ILE A 154 -5.34 13.96 -7.21
C ILE A 154 -6.09 13.00 -8.14
N LEU A 155 -5.81 13.04 -9.43
CA LEU A 155 -6.46 12.19 -10.44
C LEU A 155 -6.15 10.71 -10.22
N SER A 156 -4.89 10.40 -9.88
CA SER A 156 -4.48 9.05 -9.52
C SER A 156 -5.26 8.54 -8.30
N HIS A 157 -5.37 9.37 -7.27
CA HIS A 157 -6.11 9.04 -6.04
C HIS A 157 -7.62 8.83 -6.29
N GLN A 158 -8.20 9.56 -7.24
CA GLN A 158 -9.60 9.43 -7.65
C GLN A 158 -9.87 8.23 -8.59
N GLY A 159 -8.86 7.41 -8.91
CA GLY A 159 -9.01 6.29 -9.83
C GLY A 159 -9.13 6.71 -11.30
N LYS A 160 -8.54 7.86 -11.69
CA LYS A 160 -8.47 8.39 -13.07
C LYS A 160 -7.02 8.28 -13.62
N PRO A 161 -6.45 7.06 -13.71
CA PRO A 161 -5.02 6.89 -14.00
C PRO A 161 -4.62 7.39 -15.40
N GLY A 162 -5.51 7.37 -16.39
CA GLY A 162 -5.24 7.89 -17.73
C GLY A 162 -5.02 9.40 -17.73
N GLU A 163 -5.88 10.15 -17.05
CA GLU A 163 -5.73 11.62 -16.94
C GLU A 163 -4.49 11.99 -16.09
N ALA A 164 -4.18 11.21 -15.06
CA ALA A 164 -2.96 11.39 -14.25
C ALA A 164 -1.70 11.21 -15.10
N LEU A 165 -1.67 10.15 -15.94
CA LEU A 165 -0.57 9.89 -16.87
C LEU A 165 -0.33 11.08 -17.81
N ASP A 166 -1.40 11.62 -18.41
CA ASP A 166 -1.32 12.79 -19.31
C ASP A 166 -0.69 14.00 -18.61
N CYS A 167 -1.04 14.24 -17.34
CA CYS A 167 -0.49 15.32 -16.53
C CYS A 167 1.02 15.16 -16.28
N TYR A 168 1.45 13.98 -15.81
CA TYR A 168 2.85 13.71 -15.53
C TYR A 168 3.71 13.74 -16.81
N GLU A 169 3.23 13.12 -17.90
CA GLU A 169 3.91 13.17 -19.17
C GLU A 169 4.02 14.60 -19.73
N LYS A 170 2.99 15.44 -19.53
CA LYS A 170 3.04 16.85 -19.93
C LYS A 170 4.09 17.60 -19.09
N ALA A 171 4.14 17.40 -17.77
CA ALA A 171 5.15 18.01 -16.91
C ALA A 171 6.58 17.62 -17.34
N ILE A 172 6.80 16.33 -17.64
CA ILE A 172 8.09 15.79 -18.10
C ILE A 172 8.45 16.34 -19.52
N ARG A 173 7.48 16.51 -20.42
CA ARG A 173 7.74 17.11 -21.73
C ARG A 173 8.18 18.58 -21.63
N ILE A 174 7.61 19.33 -20.68
CA ILE A 174 7.98 20.74 -20.46
C ILE A 174 9.36 20.83 -19.84
N ASN A 175 9.63 20.04 -18.80
CA ASN A 175 10.93 19.95 -18.18
C ASN A 175 11.28 18.49 -17.81
N PRO A 176 12.16 17.83 -18.60
CA PRO A 176 12.57 16.44 -18.34
C PRO A 176 13.37 16.23 -17.04
N GLN A 177 13.80 17.31 -16.39
CA GLN A 177 14.58 17.31 -15.15
C GLN A 177 13.74 17.52 -13.89
N VAL A 178 12.44 17.21 -13.93
CA VAL A 178 11.53 17.25 -12.76
C VAL A 178 11.49 15.87 -12.14
N ALA A 179 12.29 15.65 -11.10
CA ALA A 179 12.41 14.37 -10.42
C ALA A 179 11.06 13.90 -9.83
N GLU A 180 10.29 14.81 -9.25
CA GLU A 180 8.98 14.53 -8.65
C GLU A 180 7.98 13.96 -9.67
N ALA A 181 7.93 14.50 -10.90
CA ALA A 181 7.04 13.99 -11.93
C ALA A 181 7.40 12.55 -12.36
N HIS A 182 8.70 12.23 -12.43
CA HIS A 182 9.15 10.86 -12.68
C HIS A 182 8.83 9.93 -11.50
N PHE A 183 8.97 10.40 -10.27
CA PHE A 183 8.59 9.64 -9.07
C PHE A 183 7.09 9.31 -9.05
N ASN A 184 6.24 10.32 -9.26
CA ASN A 184 4.79 10.15 -9.27
C ASN A 184 4.31 9.26 -10.44
N LEU A 185 4.96 9.38 -11.60
CA LEU A 185 4.75 8.46 -12.72
C LEU A 185 5.12 7.02 -12.35
N GLY A 186 6.21 6.83 -11.60
CA GLY A 186 6.60 5.54 -11.04
C GLY A 186 5.53 4.96 -10.11
N CYS A 187 4.99 5.76 -9.20
CA CYS A 187 3.89 5.37 -8.31
C CYS A 187 2.62 4.98 -9.11
N LEU A 188 2.30 5.72 -10.17
CA LEU A 188 1.17 5.42 -11.04
C LEU A 188 1.32 4.05 -11.73
N TYR A 189 2.50 3.77 -12.31
CA TYR A 189 2.80 2.49 -12.93
C TYR A 189 2.82 1.34 -11.92
N GLU A 190 3.36 1.56 -10.71
CA GLU A 190 3.34 0.59 -9.62
C GLU A 190 1.90 0.19 -9.26
N ASN A 191 1.00 1.16 -9.09
CA ASN A 191 -0.42 0.93 -8.79
C ASN A 191 -1.16 0.17 -9.90
N GLN A 192 -0.68 0.27 -11.15
CA GLN A 192 -1.22 -0.47 -12.29
C GLN A 192 -0.56 -1.84 -12.49
N GLY A 193 0.40 -2.23 -11.65
CA GLY A 193 1.17 -3.47 -11.80
C GLY A 193 2.17 -3.44 -12.97
N GLN A 194 2.48 -2.26 -13.50
CA GLN A 194 3.40 -2.07 -14.63
C GLN A 194 4.83 -1.91 -14.09
N TRP A 195 5.37 -3.00 -13.56
CA TRP A 195 6.59 -3.02 -12.75
C TRP A 195 7.84 -2.48 -13.46
N GLU A 196 8.05 -2.83 -14.74
CA GLU A 196 9.24 -2.38 -15.48
C GLU A 196 9.19 -0.87 -15.78
N GLN A 197 8.00 -0.34 -16.08
CA GLN A 197 7.81 1.10 -16.25
C GLN A 197 8.01 1.84 -14.92
N ALA A 198 7.49 1.30 -13.82
CA ALA A 198 7.70 1.85 -12.47
C ALA A 198 9.19 1.91 -12.12
N ILE A 199 9.93 0.81 -12.32
CA ILE A 199 11.39 0.76 -12.11
C ILE A 199 12.09 1.84 -12.92
N SER A 200 11.78 1.95 -14.22
CA SER A 200 12.39 2.95 -15.11
C SER A 200 12.12 4.37 -14.65
N ALA A 201 10.87 4.66 -14.24
CA ALA A 201 10.47 5.98 -13.77
C ALA A 201 11.18 6.37 -12.45
N TYR A 202 11.23 5.46 -11.47
CA TYR A 202 11.97 5.69 -10.21
C TYR A 202 13.48 5.87 -10.46
N GLN A 203 14.06 5.09 -11.36
CA GLN A 203 15.48 5.24 -11.72
C GLN A 203 15.75 6.60 -12.39
N ARG A 204 14.80 7.10 -13.20
CA ARG A 204 14.90 8.45 -13.77
C ARG A 204 14.84 9.52 -12.68
N ALA A 205 13.91 9.41 -11.73
CA ALA A 205 13.83 10.33 -10.60
C ALA A 205 15.16 10.38 -9.83
N LEU A 206 15.72 9.21 -9.49
CA LEU A 206 17.00 9.09 -8.78
C LEU A 206 18.22 9.54 -9.61
N GLY A 207 18.11 9.48 -10.94
CA GLY A 207 19.15 10.01 -11.83
C GLY A 207 19.19 11.53 -11.84
N ILE A 208 18.09 12.19 -11.51
CA ILE A 208 17.97 13.65 -11.40
C ILE A 208 18.31 14.10 -9.98
N GLU A 209 17.66 13.50 -9.00
CA GLU A 209 17.84 13.75 -7.56
C GLU A 209 18.19 12.43 -6.85
N PRO A 210 19.47 12.17 -6.58
CA PRO A 210 19.92 10.89 -6.01
C PRO A 210 19.44 10.62 -4.59
N ASP A 211 18.98 11.62 -3.87
CA ASP A 211 18.64 11.52 -2.44
C ASP A 211 17.14 11.35 -2.16
N ILE A 212 16.33 11.07 -3.18
CA ILE A 212 14.90 10.75 -3.02
C ILE A 212 14.79 9.36 -2.37
N TRP A 213 14.79 9.32 -1.05
CA TRP A 213 14.77 8.07 -0.29
C TRP A 213 13.47 7.28 -0.50
N GLU A 214 12.35 7.95 -0.76
CA GLU A 214 11.07 7.32 -1.10
C GLU A 214 11.17 6.49 -2.39
N ALA A 215 11.84 7.03 -3.43
CA ALA A 215 12.04 6.30 -4.67
C ALA A 215 12.94 5.08 -4.48
N MET A 216 13.97 5.19 -3.62
CA MET A 216 14.80 4.03 -3.26
C MET A 216 13.99 2.97 -2.50
N LEU A 217 13.15 3.39 -1.56
CA LEU A 217 12.29 2.50 -0.78
C LEU A 217 11.34 1.74 -1.70
N LYS A 218 10.69 2.44 -2.63
CA LYS A 218 9.80 1.88 -3.65
C LYS A 218 10.51 0.88 -4.57
N LEU A 219 11.65 1.24 -5.11
CA LEU A 219 12.49 0.33 -5.91
C LEU A 219 12.90 -0.92 -5.12
N GLY A 220 13.31 -0.75 -3.88
CA GLY A 220 13.63 -1.86 -2.99
C GLY A 220 12.45 -2.79 -2.80
N GLY A 221 11.23 -2.25 -2.61
CA GLY A 221 9.98 -3.01 -2.52
C GLY A 221 9.69 -3.81 -3.79
N ILE A 222 9.83 -3.21 -4.97
CA ILE A 222 9.65 -3.89 -6.26
C ILE A 222 10.70 -4.99 -6.44
N PHE A 223 11.98 -4.72 -6.18
CA PHE A 223 13.04 -5.74 -6.30
C PHE A 223 12.81 -6.91 -5.34
N LYS A 224 12.38 -6.63 -4.10
CA LYS A 224 11.98 -7.65 -3.14
C LYS A 224 10.84 -8.52 -3.69
N SER A 225 9.80 -7.92 -4.28
CA SER A 225 8.65 -8.63 -4.85
C SER A 225 9.03 -9.48 -6.06
N GLN A 226 10.07 -9.08 -6.81
CA GLN A 226 10.66 -9.84 -7.91
C GLN A 226 11.66 -10.91 -7.44
N GLY A 227 11.99 -10.99 -6.15
CA GLY A 227 12.98 -11.91 -5.59
C GLY A 227 14.44 -11.47 -5.79
N ARG A 228 14.67 -10.22 -6.19
CA ARG A 228 15.99 -9.58 -6.35
C ARG A 228 16.46 -9.03 -5.00
N PHE A 229 16.65 -9.94 -4.04
CA PHE A 229 16.87 -9.55 -2.63
C PHE A 229 18.14 -8.74 -2.40
N ASP A 230 19.24 -9.04 -3.10
CA ASP A 230 20.50 -8.29 -2.94
C ASP A 230 20.33 -6.83 -3.36
N GLU A 231 19.64 -6.58 -4.48
CA GLU A 231 19.33 -5.24 -4.96
C GLU A 231 18.33 -4.51 -4.04
N ALA A 232 17.36 -5.23 -3.51
CA ALA A 232 16.43 -4.67 -2.53
C ALA A 232 17.17 -4.23 -1.25
N ILE A 233 18.05 -5.08 -0.71
CA ILE A 233 18.88 -4.80 0.47
C ILE A 233 19.76 -3.57 0.23
N GLU A 234 20.39 -3.47 -0.95
CA GLU A 234 21.19 -2.29 -1.33
C GLU A 234 20.37 -1.00 -1.25
N LYS A 235 19.15 -1.02 -1.80
CA LYS A 235 18.27 0.17 -1.79
C LYS A 235 17.81 0.52 -0.37
N PHE A 236 17.38 -0.46 0.44
CA PHE A 236 16.98 -0.19 1.83
C PHE A 236 18.14 0.36 2.67
N ARG A 237 19.36 -0.14 2.48
CA ARG A 237 20.56 0.42 3.13
C ARG A 237 20.90 1.83 2.65
N ALA A 238 20.67 2.14 1.37
CA ALA A 238 20.82 3.49 0.85
C ALA A 238 19.81 4.45 1.52
N VAL A 239 18.55 4.03 1.69
CA VAL A 239 17.56 4.79 2.48
C VAL A 239 18.06 5.07 3.89
N LEU A 240 18.56 4.04 4.60
CA LEU A 240 19.01 4.19 5.98
C LEU A 240 20.25 5.08 6.15
N LYS A 241 21.05 5.29 5.09
CA LYS A 241 22.13 6.28 5.10
C LYS A 241 21.63 7.71 5.06
N ILE A 242 20.53 7.97 4.36
CA ILE A 242 19.91 9.29 4.22
C ILE A 242 18.97 9.56 5.40
N PHE A 243 18.14 8.59 5.72
CA PHE A 243 17.13 8.64 6.76
C PHE A 243 17.29 7.49 7.76
N PRO A 244 18.20 7.60 8.75
CA PRO A 244 18.52 6.53 9.70
C PRO A 244 17.37 6.07 10.60
N GLN A 245 16.27 6.81 10.63
CA GLN A 245 15.08 6.47 11.43
C GLN A 245 13.94 5.88 10.58
N CYS A 246 14.17 5.55 9.31
CA CYS A 246 13.16 4.98 8.43
C CYS A 246 12.77 3.56 8.87
N VAL A 247 11.66 3.45 9.59
CA VAL A 247 11.13 2.17 10.10
C VAL A 247 10.79 1.22 8.95
N ASP A 248 10.19 1.74 7.87
CA ASP A 248 9.80 0.93 6.71
C ASP A 248 11.02 0.27 6.04
N ALA A 249 12.15 0.96 5.99
CA ALA A 249 13.39 0.40 5.45
C ALA A 249 13.94 -0.73 6.34
N TYR A 250 13.95 -0.57 7.67
CA TYR A 250 14.35 -1.65 8.59
C TYR A 250 13.42 -2.86 8.50
N CYS A 251 12.12 -2.65 8.49
CA CYS A 251 11.13 -3.72 8.39
C CYS A 251 11.24 -4.45 7.03
N SER A 252 11.45 -3.71 5.94
CA SER A 252 11.68 -4.29 4.62
C SER A 252 12.98 -5.09 4.56
N LEU A 253 14.04 -4.58 5.17
CA LEU A 253 15.33 -5.25 5.28
C LEU A 253 15.21 -6.54 6.10
N SER A 254 14.50 -6.52 7.25
CA SER A 254 14.29 -7.70 8.08
C SER A 254 13.58 -8.84 7.33
N GLY A 255 12.64 -8.50 6.45
CA GLY A 255 11.93 -9.46 5.59
C GLY A 255 12.67 -9.85 4.30
N SER A 256 13.87 -9.32 4.03
CA SER A 256 14.63 -9.57 2.80
C SER A 256 15.85 -10.47 2.99
N ARG A 257 16.23 -10.77 4.23
CA ARG A 257 17.36 -11.66 4.56
C ARG A 257 17.09 -12.48 5.81
N THR A 258 17.89 -13.53 6.01
CA THR A 258 17.97 -14.27 7.27
C THR A 258 19.08 -13.71 8.12
N TYR A 259 18.81 -13.42 9.39
CA TYR A 259 19.80 -12.91 10.33
C TYR A 259 20.52 -14.06 11.03
N THR A 260 21.84 -14.01 11.05
CA THR A 260 22.72 -15.01 11.70
C THR A 260 23.49 -14.44 12.88
N GLU A 261 23.44 -13.12 13.07
CA GLU A 261 24.11 -12.41 14.14
C GLU A 261 23.35 -11.14 14.55
N TYR A 262 23.65 -10.67 15.76
CA TYR A 262 23.10 -9.41 16.30
C TYR A 262 23.94 -8.24 15.79
N ASP A 263 23.52 -7.64 14.66
CA ASP A 263 24.23 -6.57 13.96
C ASP A 263 23.74 -5.15 14.33
N ASP A 264 24.26 -4.15 13.62
CA ASP A 264 23.93 -2.74 13.84
C ASP A 264 22.47 -2.42 13.49
N ASP A 265 21.89 -3.11 12.50
CA ASP A 265 20.48 -2.92 12.13
C ASP A 265 19.57 -3.31 13.30
N VAL A 266 19.87 -4.42 13.97
CA VAL A 266 19.10 -4.89 15.15
C VAL A 266 19.22 -3.89 16.30
N ARG A 267 20.45 -3.39 16.57
CA ARG A 267 20.66 -2.35 17.60
C ARG A 267 19.88 -1.07 17.31
N ALA A 268 19.86 -0.64 16.06
CA ALA A 268 19.13 0.55 15.64
C ALA A 268 17.60 0.35 15.83
N MET A 269 17.05 -0.79 15.40
CA MET A 269 15.63 -1.09 15.58
C MET A 269 15.24 -1.15 17.07
N GLU A 270 16.07 -1.78 17.93
CA GLU A 270 15.84 -1.77 19.38
C GLU A 270 15.94 -0.36 19.99
N GLY A 271 16.80 0.51 19.46
CA GLY A 271 16.87 1.91 19.85
C GLY A 271 15.59 2.67 19.48
N LEU A 272 15.11 2.49 18.26
CA LEU A 272 13.88 3.14 17.77
C LEU A 272 12.64 2.70 18.55
N ILE A 273 12.46 1.40 18.79
CA ILE A 273 11.26 0.90 19.50
C ILE A 273 11.22 1.34 20.96
N ARG A 274 12.39 1.53 21.60
CA ARG A 274 12.51 2.01 22.99
C ARG A 274 12.33 3.51 23.13
N HIS A 275 12.34 4.26 22.02
CA HIS A 275 12.19 5.71 22.07
C HIS A 275 10.81 6.09 22.63
N PRO A 276 10.71 6.98 23.64
CA PRO A 276 9.44 7.33 24.28
C PRO A 276 8.38 7.89 23.32
N GLN A 277 8.82 8.53 22.25
CA GLN A 277 7.96 9.12 21.23
C GLN A 277 7.77 8.23 19.99
N CYS A 278 8.13 6.93 20.05
CA CYS A 278 7.91 6.00 18.95
C CYS A 278 6.40 5.88 18.68
N PRO A 279 5.93 6.25 17.48
CA PRO A 279 4.51 6.15 17.13
C PRO A 279 4.01 4.71 17.25
N LYS A 280 2.75 4.52 17.64
CA LYS A 280 2.16 3.18 17.81
C LYS A 280 2.30 2.33 16.54
N LYS A 281 2.09 2.92 15.36
CA LYS A 281 2.25 2.25 14.07
C LYS A 281 3.67 1.71 13.87
N ASP A 282 4.66 2.55 14.12
CA ASP A 282 6.07 2.20 13.96
C ASP A 282 6.50 1.15 14.98
N ARG A 283 6.02 1.26 16.21
CA ARG A 283 6.25 0.29 17.28
C ARG A 283 5.73 -1.10 16.90
N ILE A 284 4.53 -1.20 16.31
CA ILE A 284 3.99 -2.45 15.79
C ILE A 284 4.92 -3.04 14.74
N SER A 285 5.30 -2.26 13.73
CA SER A 285 6.15 -2.72 12.63
C SER A 285 7.54 -3.15 13.09
N LEU A 286 8.17 -2.37 13.98
CA LEU A 286 9.45 -2.70 14.59
C LEU A 286 9.38 -3.98 15.43
N ALA A 287 8.31 -4.15 16.22
CA ALA A 287 8.14 -5.33 17.05
C ALA A 287 8.00 -6.61 16.21
N PHE A 288 7.20 -6.61 15.12
CA PHE A 288 7.16 -7.74 14.19
C PHE A 288 8.52 -7.99 13.53
N GLY A 289 9.22 -6.93 13.09
CA GLY A 289 10.55 -7.02 12.49
C GLY A 289 11.58 -7.62 13.45
N LEU A 290 11.63 -7.15 14.69
CA LEU A 290 12.51 -7.67 15.74
C LEU A 290 12.14 -9.11 16.13
N GLY A 291 10.85 -9.41 16.25
CA GLY A 291 10.37 -10.77 16.49
C GLY A 291 10.89 -11.75 15.43
N LYS A 292 10.81 -11.39 14.14
CA LYS A 292 11.37 -12.18 13.02
C LYS A 292 12.88 -12.33 13.13
N ILE A 293 13.60 -11.26 13.45
CA ILE A 293 15.06 -11.28 13.58
C ILE A 293 15.50 -12.22 14.72
N PHE A 294 14.86 -12.12 15.90
CA PHE A 294 15.18 -13.00 17.03
C PHE A 294 14.75 -14.46 16.78
N ASP A 295 13.70 -14.70 16.00
CA ASP A 295 13.35 -16.04 15.51
C ASP A 295 14.47 -16.64 14.62
N ASP A 296 15.02 -15.85 13.70
CA ASP A 296 16.18 -16.24 12.89
C ASP A 296 17.41 -16.55 13.75
N LEU A 297 17.66 -15.74 14.77
CA LEU A 297 18.77 -15.92 15.73
C LEU A 297 18.53 -17.07 16.71
N LYS A 298 17.37 -17.73 16.67
CA LYS A 298 16.93 -18.81 17.57
C LYS A 298 16.79 -18.36 19.03
N GLU A 299 16.61 -17.07 19.28
CA GLU A 299 16.26 -16.50 20.59
C GLU A 299 14.72 -16.48 20.74
N PHE A 300 14.12 -17.68 20.78
CA PHE A 300 12.67 -17.88 20.63
C PHE A 300 11.82 -17.19 21.72
N ASP A 301 12.29 -17.13 22.95
CA ASP A 301 11.57 -16.42 24.03
C ASP A 301 11.47 -14.93 23.71
N LYS A 302 12.58 -14.32 23.34
CA LYS A 302 12.64 -12.90 22.99
C LYS A 302 11.84 -12.59 21.72
N ALA A 303 11.91 -13.48 20.72
CA ALA A 303 11.10 -13.39 19.52
C ALA A 303 9.60 -13.37 19.86
N PHE A 304 9.17 -14.28 20.73
CA PHE A 304 7.77 -14.38 21.13
C PHE A 304 7.28 -13.15 21.90
N ASP A 305 8.11 -12.60 22.79
CA ASP A 305 7.77 -11.39 23.55
C ASP A 305 7.52 -10.21 22.61
N PHE A 306 8.34 -10.06 21.54
CA PHE A 306 8.11 -9.04 20.50
C PHE A 306 6.85 -9.32 19.68
N PHE A 307 6.60 -10.56 19.27
CA PHE A 307 5.36 -10.90 18.59
C PHE A 307 4.14 -10.64 19.46
N LEU A 308 4.20 -10.95 20.76
CA LEU A 308 3.09 -10.69 21.67
C LEU A 308 2.82 -9.19 21.84
N GLU A 309 3.87 -8.37 21.98
CA GLU A 309 3.74 -6.91 22.04
C GLU A 309 3.12 -6.36 20.75
N ALA A 310 3.64 -6.77 19.59
CA ALA A 310 3.16 -6.33 18.29
C ALA A 310 1.67 -6.67 18.08
N ASN A 311 1.32 -7.93 18.34
CA ASN A 311 -0.05 -8.42 18.18
C ASN A 311 -1.02 -7.70 19.10
N LYS A 312 -0.69 -7.54 20.39
CA LYS A 312 -1.52 -6.79 21.34
C LYS A 312 -1.78 -5.36 20.87
N LEU A 313 -0.73 -4.63 20.47
CA LEU A 313 -0.87 -3.27 19.95
C LEU A 313 -1.69 -3.21 18.68
N LYS A 314 -1.55 -4.19 17.80
CA LYS A 314 -2.29 -4.24 16.53
C LYS A 314 -3.75 -4.64 16.76
N ARG A 315 -4.02 -5.62 17.64
CA ARG A 315 -5.37 -6.05 18.00
C ARG A 315 -6.22 -4.90 18.55
N ASP A 316 -5.61 -4.02 19.37
CA ASP A 316 -6.26 -2.82 19.92
C ASP A 316 -6.76 -1.82 18.86
N ASN A 317 -6.35 -1.95 17.60
CA ASN A 317 -6.84 -1.08 16.51
C ASN A 317 -8.16 -1.56 15.91
N TYR A 318 -8.64 -2.75 16.27
CA TYR A 318 -9.82 -3.36 15.67
C TYR A 318 -10.95 -3.55 16.68
N SER A 319 -12.15 -3.15 16.28
CA SER A 319 -13.38 -3.58 16.92
C SER A 319 -13.78 -4.92 16.32
N TYR A 320 -13.30 -6.02 16.90
CA TYR A 320 -13.50 -7.37 16.37
C TYR A 320 -14.18 -8.29 17.40
N SER A 321 -15.00 -9.20 16.90
CA SER A 321 -15.70 -10.22 17.70
C SER A 321 -15.67 -11.57 16.99
N LEU A 322 -14.97 -12.52 17.56
CA LEU A 322 -14.95 -13.90 17.08
C LEU A 322 -16.36 -14.51 16.99
N SER A 323 -17.25 -14.21 17.94
CA SER A 323 -18.62 -14.71 17.92
C SER A 323 -19.43 -14.23 16.70
N GLY A 324 -19.13 -13.02 16.19
CA GLY A 324 -19.73 -12.50 14.96
C GLY A 324 -19.27 -13.27 13.72
N ASP A 325 -17.98 -13.63 13.66
CA ASP A 325 -17.46 -14.48 12.59
C ASP A 325 -18.09 -15.88 12.67
N ILE A 326 -18.10 -16.51 13.82
CA ILE A 326 -18.72 -17.84 14.03
C ILE A 326 -20.18 -17.84 13.54
N GLU A 327 -20.95 -16.82 13.88
CA GLU A 327 -22.33 -16.67 13.41
C GLU A 327 -22.41 -16.57 11.87
N SER A 328 -21.49 -15.82 11.27
CA SER A 328 -21.41 -15.67 9.82
C SER A 328 -21.06 -16.99 9.11
N PHE A 329 -20.11 -17.75 9.65
CA PHE A 329 -19.77 -19.08 9.13
C PHE A 329 -20.95 -20.04 9.21
N HIS A 330 -21.65 -20.11 10.34
CA HIS A 330 -22.80 -20.97 10.51
C HIS A 330 -23.96 -20.61 9.56
N LYS A 331 -24.21 -19.31 9.31
CA LYS A 331 -25.18 -18.86 8.32
C LYS A 331 -24.83 -19.36 6.90
N ILE A 332 -23.54 -19.39 6.55
CA ILE A 332 -23.10 -19.95 5.26
C ILE A 332 -23.39 -21.44 5.22
N ILE A 333 -22.99 -22.20 6.27
CA ILE A 333 -23.22 -23.65 6.38
C ILE A 333 -24.72 -23.96 6.24
N ASP A 334 -25.57 -23.26 6.97
CA ASP A 334 -27.02 -23.47 6.97
C ASP A 334 -27.67 -23.12 5.62
N THR A 335 -27.08 -22.21 4.85
CA THR A 335 -27.67 -21.72 3.61
C THR A 335 -27.25 -22.56 2.39
N PHE A 336 -25.98 -22.93 2.32
CA PHE A 336 -25.44 -23.66 1.18
C PHE A 336 -25.45 -25.18 1.44
N ASP A 337 -26.62 -25.72 1.72
CA ASP A 337 -26.87 -27.14 1.93
C ASP A 337 -26.97 -27.93 0.60
N ALA A 338 -27.21 -29.22 0.69
CA ALA A 338 -27.37 -30.07 -0.50
C ALA A 338 -28.58 -29.66 -1.37
N ASP A 339 -29.69 -29.20 -0.75
CA ASP A 339 -30.89 -28.79 -1.47
C ASP A 339 -30.66 -27.46 -2.23
N PHE A 340 -29.80 -26.58 -1.70
CA PHE A 340 -29.37 -25.37 -2.41
C PHE A 340 -28.75 -25.74 -3.76
N PHE A 341 -27.84 -26.72 -3.79
CA PHE A 341 -27.14 -27.11 -5.02
C PHE A 341 -28.03 -27.92 -5.95
N LEU A 342 -28.83 -28.84 -5.44
CA LEU A 342 -29.77 -29.63 -6.24
C LEU A 342 -30.77 -28.74 -6.99
N SER A 343 -31.30 -27.69 -6.31
CA SER A 343 -32.26 -26.77 -6.91
C SER A 343 -31.66 -25.82 -7.95
N ARG A 344 -30.33 -25.78 -8.07
CA ARG A 344 -29.56 -24.90 -8.97
C ARG A 344 -28.69 -25.66 -9.95
N GLU A 345 -28.92 -26.93 -10.12
CA GLU A 345 -28.24 -27.75 -11.13
C GLU A 345 -28.44 -27.16 -12.53
N GLY A 346 -27.33 -27.03 -13.29
CA GLY A 346 -27.34 -26.41 -14.61
C GLY A 346 -27.30 -24.87 -14.61
N TYR A 347 -27.14 -24.22 -13.45
CA TYR A 347 -26.87 -22.80 -13.35
C TYR A 347 -25.38 -22.51 -13.64
N GLY A 348 -25.08 -21.24 -13.92
CA GLY A 348 -23.72 -20.75 -14.10
C GLY A 348 -23.15 -20.94 -15.51
N VAL A 349 -21.83 -20.86 -15.61
CA VAL A 349 -21.06 -20.91 -16.87
C VAL A 349 -20.13 -22.12 -16.83
N GLU A 350 -20.19 -22.93 -17.88
CA GLU A 350 -19.32 -24.11 -18.05
C GLU A 350 -17.94 -23.73 -18.58
N ASP A 351 -17.20 -22.91 -17.84
CA ASP A 351 -15.83 -22.52 -18.16
C ASP A 351 -14.86 -23.14 -17.14
N GLU A 352 -13.79 -23.76 -17.63
CA GLU A 352 -12.79 -24.44 -16.79
C GLU A 352 -11.57 -23.58 -16.45
N THR A 353 -11.52 -22.33 -16.95
CA THR A 353 -10.37 -21.43 -16.78
C THR A 353 -9.99 -21.16 -15.33
N PRO A 354 -10.95 -20.94 -14.39
CA PRO A 354 -10.57 -20.54 -13.03
C PRO A 354 -10.02 -21.72 -12.22
N ILE A 355 -8.87 -21.48 -11.57
CA ILE A 355 -8.33 -22.31 -10.49
C ILE A 355 -8.30 -21.46 -9.23
N PHE A 356 -9.18 -21.75 -8.28
CA PHE A 356 -9.19 -21.10 -6.97
C PHE A 356 -8.25 -21.81 -6.02
N ILE A 357 -7.33 -21.06 -5.40
CA ILE A 357 -6.43 -21.59 -4.37
C ILE A 357 -6.83 -20.97 -3.03
N ILE A 358 -7.43 -21.77 -2.18
CA ILE A 358 -8.05 -21.36 -0.92
C ILE A 358 -7.35 -21.99 0.29
N GLY A 359 -7.60 -21.45 1.47
CA GLY A 359 -7.11 -21.97 2.75
C GLY A 359 -6.85 -20.86 3.76
N MET A 360 -6.44 -21.22 4.95
CA MET A 360 -5.98 -20.18 5.90
C MET A 360 -4.76 -19.45 5.34
N PRO A 361 -4.58 -18.15 5.61
CA PRO A 361 -3.30 -17.50 5.38
C PRO A 361 -2.16 -18.34 5.97
N ARG A 362 -1.02 -18.42 5.29
CA ARG A 362 0.15 -19.21 5.72
C ARG A 362 0.00 -20.74 5.69
N SER A 363 -1.04 -21.27 5.09
CA SER A 363 -1.21 -22.73 4.89
C SER A 363 -0.47 -23.31 3.68
N GLY A 364 0.24 -22.48 2.90
CA GLY A 364 0.96 -22.90 1.69
C GLY A 364 0.30 -22.48 0.37
N THR A 365 -0.74 -21.65 0.40
CA THR A 365 -1.45 -21.13 -0.78
C THR A 365 -0.52 -20.46 -1.79
N SER A 366 0.40 -19.60 -1.32
CA SER A 366 1.37 -18.92 -2.20
C SER A 366 2.39 -19.88 -2.82
N LEU A 367 2.81 -20.94 -2.10
CA LEU A 367 3.69 -21.97 -2.64
C LEU A 367 2.99 -22.75 -3.75
N THR A 368 1.75 -23.18 -3.49
CA THR A 368 0.92 -23.93 -4.45
C THR A 368 0.69 -23.10 -5.71
N GLU A 369 0.35 -21.82 -5.58
CA GLU A 369 0.20 -20.93 -6.74
C GLU A 369 1.51 -20.76 -7.51
N GLN A 370 2.62 -20.57 -6.83
CA GLN A 370 3.93 -20.38 -7.47
C GLN A 370 4.36 -21.64 -8.25
N ILE A 371 4.07 -22.82 -7.71
CA ILE A 371 4.29 -24.09 -8.39
C ILE A 371 3.42 -24.18 -9.66
N LEU A 372 2.11 -23.98 -9.53
CA LEU A 372 1.17 -24.05 -10.65
C LEU A 372 1.45 -23.01 -11.72
N SER A 373 1.72 -21.76 -11.32
CA SER A 373 2.01 -20.67 -12.27
C SER A 373 3.37 -20.81 -12.97
N SER A 374 4.17 -21.81 -12.61
CA SER A 374 5.38 -22.18 -13.36
C SER A 374 5.09 -23.10 -14.53
N HIS A 375 3.89 -23.69 -14.60
CA HIS A 375 3.43 -24.46 -15.74
C HIS A 375 3.06 -23.53 -16.92
N PRO A 376 3.48 -23.83 -18.17
CA PRO A 376 3.28 -22.93 -19.32
C PRO A 376 1.81 -22.66 -19.68
N GLU A 377 0.88 -23.53 -19.30
CA GLU A 377 -0.55 -23.35 -19.55
C GLU A 377 -1.29 -22.60 -18.42
N ILE A 378 -0.61 -22.26 -17.32
CA ILE A 378 -1.24 -21.58 -16.16
C ILE A 378 -0.68 -20.18 -15.99
N HIS A 379 -1.57 -19.20 -15.89
CA HIS A 379 -1.22 -17.84 -15.46
C HIS A 379 -1.57 -17.63 -14.00
N GLY A 380 -0.60 -17.19 -13.19
CA GLY A 380 -0.83 -16.85 -11.78
C GLY A 380 -1.28 -15.41 -11.62
N ALA A 381 -2.54 -15.16 -11.28
CA ALA A 381 -3.05 -13.80 -11.09
C ALA A 381 -2.86 -13.24 -9.67
N GLY A 382 -2.48 -14.07 -8.70
CA GLY A 382 -2.27 -13.65 -7.32
C GLY A 382 -3.56 -13.48 -6.53
N GLU A 383 -3.52 -12.57 -5.55
CA GLU A 383 -4.67 -12.22 -4.72
C GLU A 383 -5.51 -11.16 -5.43
N ILE A 384 -6.65 -11.59 -6.01
CA ILE A 384 -7.54 -10.72 -6.78
C ILE A 384 -8.89 -10.54 -6.08
N PRO A 385 -9.28 -9.29 -5.74
CA PRO A 385 -10.48 -9.02 -4.96
C PRO A 385 -11.74 -8.94 -5.83
N TYR A 386 -11.87 -9.82 -6.85
CA TYR A 386 -13.01 -9.71 -7.78
C TYR A 386 -14.28 -10.31 -7.22
N PHE A 387 -14.17 -11.35 -6.41
CA PHE A 387 -15.34 -12.08 -5.93
C PHE A 387 -16.27 -11.21 -5.08
N PRO A 388 -15.78 -10.51 -4.04
CA PRO A 388 -16.62 -9.59 -3.27
C PRO A 388 -17.27 -8.50 -4.14
N VAL A 389 -16.53 -7.93 -5.11
CA VAL A 389 -17.03 -6.85 -5.98
C VAL A 389 -18.13 -7.32 -6.92
N ILE A 390 -18.03 -8.54 -7.45
CA ILE A 390 -19.02 -9.08 -8.40
C ILE A 390 -20.26 -9.58 -7.67
N CYS A 391 -20.06 -10.20 -6.49
CA CYS A 391 -21.15 -10.73 -5.70
C CYS A 391 -21.89 -9.66 -4.89
N PHE A 392 -21.21 -8.52 -4.61
CA PHE A 392 -21.73 -7.45 -3.74
C PHE A 392 -21.48 -6.09 -4.35
N ALA A 393 -22.56 -5.35 -4.62
CA ALA A 393 -22.45 -3.99 -5.16
C ALA A 393 -21.77 -2.99 -4.21
N ASP A 394 -21.60 -3.33 -2.94
CA ASP A 394 -21.01 -2.49 -1.89
C ASP A 394 -19.57 -2.91 -1.48
N GLY A 395 -19.02 -3.96 -2.10
CA GLY A 395 -17.63 -4.40 -1.86
C GLY A 395 -17.35 -4.93 -0.45
N ASN A 396 -18.38 -5.07 0.41
CA ASN A 396 -18.23 -5.56 1.76
C ASN A 396 -18.16 -7.09 1.81
N PHE A 397 -17.23 -7.60 2.63
CA PHE A 397 -17.05 -9.03 2.91
C PHE A 397 -18.32 -9.69 3.44
N VAL A 398 -18.30 -11.02 3.49
CA VAL A 398 -19.39 -11.90 3.92
C VAL A 398 -20.18 -11.30 5.10
N ASN A 399 -21.40 -10.91 4.84
CA ASN A 399 -22.34 -10.41 5.83
C ASN A 399 -23.71 -11.06 5.64
N GLU A 400 -24.66 -10.80 6.52
CA GLU A 400 -26.03 -11.33 6.45
C GLU A 400 -26.72 -11.08 5.09
N LYS A 401 -26.39 -9.98 4.42
CA LYS A 401 -26.94 -9.64 3.11
C LYS A 401 -26.44 -10.59 2.01
N PHE A 402 -25.18 -11.07 2.13
CA PHE A 402 -24.61 -12.04 1.19
C PHE A 402 -25.46 -13.30 1.11
N VAL A 403 -25.63 -13.95 2.24
CA VAL A 403 -26.37 -15.19 2.38
C VAL A 403 -27.82 -15.01 1.92
N ALA A 404 -28.47 -13.95 2.37
CA ALA A 404 -29.84 -13.62 2.00
C ALA A 404 -30.02 -13.32 0.49
N ASN A 405 -29.00 -12.75 -0.15
CA ASN A 405 -29.01 -12.49 -1.59
C ASN A 405 -28.77 -13.76 -2.39
N ALA A 406 -27.82 -14.62 -2.00
CA ALA A 406 -27.48 -15.86 -2.69
C ALA A 406 -28.71 -16.77 -2.92
N VAL A 407 -29.58 -16.84 -1.90
CA VAL A 407 -30.81 -17.66 -1.99
C VAL A 407 -31.82 -17.13 -3.03
N ARG A 408 -31.82 -15.80 -3.27
CA ARG A 408 -32.78 -15.13 -4.17
C ARG A 408 -32.32 -15.04 -5.62
N LEU A 409 -31.05 -15.33 -5.89
CA LEU A 409 -30.50 -15.24 -7.25
C LEU A 409 -31.15 -16.27 -8.18
N THR A 410 -31.45 -15.82 -9.37
CA THR A 410 -31.95 -16.67 -10.47
C THR A 410 -30.80 -17.30 -11.24
N GLY A 411 -31.04 -18.40 -11.98
CA GLY A 411 -30.03 -19.04 -12.83
C GLY A 411 -29.39 -18.07 -13.84
N ARG A 412 -30.19 -17.13 -14.38
CA ARG A 412 -29.68 -16.07 -15.25
C ARG A 412 -28.66 -15.18 -14.54
N GLN A 413 -28.93 -14.77 -13.32
CA GLN A 413 -28.03 -13.90 -12.54
C GLN A 413 -26.73 -14.64 -12.18
N PHE A 414 -26.80 -15.92 -11.77
CA PHE A 414 -25.60 -16.72 -11.54
C PHE A 414 -24.73 -16.81 -12.81
N LYS A 415 -25.36 -16.98 -13.97
CA LYS A 415 -24.65 -17.00 -15.26
C LYS A 415 -23.98 -15.66 -15.58
N GLU A 416 -24.72 -14.56 -15.48
CA GLU A 416 -24.20 -13.19 -15.72
C GLU A 416 -23.03 -12.86 -14.79
N MET A 417 -23.10 -13.25 -13.51
CA MET A 417 -22.02 -13.07 -12.55
C MET A 417 -20.79 -13.93 -12.90
N GLY A 418 -20.99 -15.18 -13.31
CA GLY A 418 -19.91 -16.08 -13.77
C GLY A 418 -19.22 -15.53 -15.01
N GLU A 419 -19.97 -15.08 -16.02
CA GLU A 419 -19.43 -14.44 -17.22
C GLU A 419 -18.63 -13.18 -16.90
N ALA A 420 -19.13 -12.34 -16.00
CA ALA A 420 -18.43 -11.13 -15.55
C ALA A 420 -17.10 -11.47 -14.84
N TYR A 421 -17.11 -12.51 -13.98
CA TYR A 421 -15.91 -12.96 -13.28
C TYR A 421 -14.86 -13.48 -14.27
N ILE A 422 -15.26 -14.37 -15.18
CA ILE A 422 -14.36 -14.95 -16.20
C ILE A 422 -13.79 -13.85 -17.10
N SER A 423 -14.61 -12.90 -17.53
CA SER A 423 -14.16 -11.76 -18.33
C SER A 423 -13.07 -10.95 -17.63
N LYS A 424 -13.25 -10.66 -16.34
CA LYS A 424 -12.23 -9.97 -15.52
C LYS A 424 -10.99 -10.83 -15.33
N LEU A 425 -11.14 -12.14 -15.07
CA LEU A 425 -10.03 -13.06 -14.90
C LEU A 425 -9.19 -13.14 -16.19
N ARG A 426 -9.83 -13.22 -17.34
CA ARG A 426 -9.20 -13.22 -18.66
C ARG A 426 -8.45 -11.95 -18.99
N SER A 427 -8.72 -10.82 -18.34
CA SER A 427 -7.94 -9.60 -18.52
C SER A 427 -6.49 -9.72 -18.02
N HIS A 428 -6.19 -10.68 -17.13
CA HIS A 428 -4.82 -10.97 -16.69
C HIS A 428 -4.02 -11.74 -17.73
N SER A 429 -4.67 -12.65 -18.47
CA SER A 429 -4.05 -13.40 -19.58
C SER A 429 -5.12 -13.90 -20.55
N GLY A 430 -5.13 -13.36 -21.76
CA GLY A 430 -6.05 -13.79 -22.83
C GLY A 430 -5.71 -15.16 -23.43
N SER A 431 -4.49 -15.67 -23.25
CA SER A 431 -3.97 -16.86 -23.92
C SER A 431 -3.79 -18.09 -23.00
N ALA A 432 -3.73 -17.90 -21.67
CA ALA A 432 -3.55 -19.01 -20.75
C ALA A 432 -4.80 -19.91 -20.72
N ARG A 433 -4.57 -21.22 -20.67
CA ARG A 433 -5.66 -22.20 -20.53
C ARG A 433 -6.33 -22.07 -19.17
N PHE A 434 -5.53 -21.95 -18.11
CA PHE A 434 -6.00 -21.74 -16.75
C PHE A 434 -5.43 -20.46 -16.16
N ILE A 435 -6.19 -19.84 -15.27
CA ILE A 435 -5.76 -18.65 -14.52
C ILE A 435 -6.08 -18.90 -13.04
N THR A 436 -5.08 -18.72 -12.17
CA THR A 436 -5.30 -18.88 -10.73
C THR A 436 -5.88 -17.59 -10.12
N ASP A 437 -6.84 -17.77 -9.21
CA ASP A 437 -7.20 -16.81 -8.19
C ASP A 437 -6.75 -17.38 -6.83
N LYS A 438 -5.68 -16.82 -6.28
CA LYS A 438 -5.15 -17.24 -4.99
C LYS A 438 -5.53 -16.20 -3.92
N MET A 439 -6.81 -16.07 -3.65
CA MET A 439 -7.32 -15.38 -2.48
C MET A 439 -7.64 -16.41 -1.40
N PRO A 440 -6.83 -16.52 -0.34
CA PRO A 440 -7.03 -17.56 0.69
C PRO A 440 -8.46 -17.60 1.21
N GLU A 441 -9.06 -16.44 1.42
CA GLU A 441 -10.41 -16.28 1.98
C GLU A 441 -11.56 -16.66 1.03
N ASN A 442 -11.28 -17.00 -0.23
CA ASN A 442 -12.29 -17.52 -1.15
C ASN A 442 -12.95 -18.83 -0.64
N PHE A 443 -12.47 -19.40 0.47
CA PHE A 443 -13.17 -20.49 1.15
C PHE A 443 -14.59 -20.09 1.62
N PHE A 444 -14.87 -18.83 1.86
CA PHE A 444 -16.22 -18.33 2.14
C PHE A 444 -17.17 -18.49 0.95
N TYR A 445 -16.63 -18.40 -0.26
CA TYR A 445 -17.41 -18.28 -1.49
C TYR A 445 -17.52 -19.58 -2.30
N VAL A 446 -17.06 -20.71 -1.76
CA VAL A 446 -17.07 -22.02 -2.46
C VAL A 446 -18.45 -22.36 -3.00
N GLY A 447 -19.51 -22.12 -2.22
CA GLY A 447 -20.89 -22.33 -2.65
C GLY A 447 -21.30 -21.47 -3.84
N MET A 448 -20.92 -20.19 -3.84
CA MET A 448 -21.15 -19.27 -4.95
C MET A 448 -20.31 -19.65 -6.18
N ILE A 449 -19.04 -20.00 -5.97
CA ILE A 449 -18.15 -20.47 -7.05
C ILE A 449 -18.80 -21.65 -7.76
N LYS A 450 -19.29 -22.64 -7.00
CA LYS A 450 -19.96 -23.80 -7.58
C LYS A 450 -21.20 -23.43 -8.38
N ALA A 451 -22.03 -22.53 -7.87
CA ALA A 451 -23.25 -22.12 -8.56
C ALA A 451 -23.00 -21.23 -9.79
N MET A 452 -21.94 -20.43 -9.78
CA MET A 452 -21.57 -19.53 -10.88
C MET A 452 -20.72 -20.22 -11.95
N MET A 453 -19.81 -21.09 -11.54
CA MET A 453 -18.77 -21.71 -12.38
C MET A 453 -18.59 -23.19 -11.97
N PRO A 454 -19.53 -24.07 -12.32
CA PRO A 454 -19.56 -25.46 -11.85
C PRO A 454 -18.33 -26.28 -12.21
N ASN A 455 -17.57 -25.87 -13.26
CA ASN A 455 -16.36 -26.53 -13.74
C ASN A 455 -15.07 -25.87 -13.25
N ALA A 456 -15.14 -24.81 -12.43
CA ALA A 456 -13.97 -24.24 -11.80
C ALA A 456 -13.27 -25.27 -10.90
N LYS A 457 -11.95 -25.18 -10.80
CA LYS A 457 -11.16 -26.06 -9.91
C LYS A 457 -10.91 -25.36 -8.59
N ILE A 458 -11.09 -26.07 -7.48
CA ILE A 458 -10.77 -25.57 -6.14
C ILE A 458 -9.67 -26.40 -5.53
N ILE A 459 -8.57 -25.75 -5.21
CA ILE A 459 -7.41 -26.31 -4.52
C ILE A 459 -7.37 -25.74 -3.11
N HIS A 460 -7.58 -26.58 -2.12
CA HIS A 460 -7.56 -26.21 -0.73
C HIS A 460 -6.23 -26.60 -0.09
N CYS A 461 -5.46 -25.60 0.34
CA CYS A 461 -4.18 -25.79 1.00
C CYS A 461 -4.37 -26.02 2.51
N ARG A 462 -3.95 -27.19 2.98
CA ARG A 462 -3.96 -27.58 4.39
C ARG A 462 -2.55 -27.65 4.96
N ARG A 463 -2.41 -27.28 6.21
CA ARG A 463 -1.19 -27.40 6.98
C ARG A 463 -1.56 -27.70 8.44
N ASP A 464 -0.63 -28.25 9.23
CA ASP A 464 -0.83 -28.41 10.67
C ASP A 464 -1.45 -27.16 11.30
N PRO A 465 -2.55 -27.28 12.07
CA PRO A 465 -3.28 -26.15 12.62
C PRO A 465 -2.40 -25.23 13.49
N MET A 466 -1.59 -25.80 14.37
CA MET A 466 -0.72 -25.06 15.27
C MET A 466 0.38 -24.30 14.51
N ASP A 467 1.02 -24.94 13.51
CA ASP A 467 2.04 -24.29 12.67
C ASP A 467 1.42 -23.18 11.80
N THR A 468 0.19 -23.38 11.32
CA THR A 468 -0.55 -22.37 10.54
C THR A 468 -0.88 -21.16 11.41
N CYS A 469 -1.49 -21.37 12.58
CA CYS A 469 -1.86 -20.30 13.49
C CYS A 469 -0.62 -19.55 14.03
N LEU A 470 0.43 -20.26 14.44
CA LEU A 470 1.68 -19.63 14.83
C LEU A 470 2.28 -18.78 13.70
N SER A 471 2.25 -19.29 12.47
CA SER A 471 2.75 -18.54 11.31
C SER A 471 1.90 -17.30 11.02
N ASN A 472 0.60 -17.32 11.28
CA ASN A 472 -0.27 -16.14 11.22
C ASN A 472 0.12 -15.14 12.32
N PHE A 473 0.21 -15.58 13.56
CA PHE A 473 0.54 -14.76 14.73
C PHE A 473 1.89 -14.03 14.60
N LYS A 474 2.85 -14.62 13.87
CA LYS A 474 4.18 -14.06 13.62
C LYS A 474 4.20 -13.02 12.47
N ASN A 475 3.07 -12.72 11.81
CA ASN A 475 3.04 -11.84 10.65
C ASN A 475 2.27 -10.55 10.89
N ASN A 476 2.84 -9.44 10.39
CA ASN A 476 2.16 -8.16 10.27
C ASN A 476 1.46 -8.10 8.91
N PHE A 477 0.20 -8.48 8.84
CA PHE A 477 -0.55 -8.44 7.59
C PHE A 477 -0.90 -7.00 7.19
N ASP A 478 -0.84 -6.71 5.89
CA ASP A 478 -1.27 -5.43 5.32
C ASP A 478 -2.80 -5.37 5.13
N ILE A 479 -3.48 -6.52 5.13
CA ILE A 479 -4.94 -6.67 5.07
C ILE A 479 -5.54 -6.80 6.48
N GLU A 480 -6.85 -6.56 6.60
CA GLU A 480 -7.57 -6.70 7.86
C GLU A 480 -7.87 -8.17 8.17
N VAL A 481 -7.07 -8.75 9.05
CA VAL A 481 -7.23 -10.10 9.60
C VAL A 481 -7.19 -10.03 11.13
N PRO A 482 -8.17 -9.38 11.77
CA PRO A 482 -8.12 -9.03 13.20
C PRO A 482 -8.02 -10.27 14.12
N TYR A 483 -8.57 -11.39 13.71
CA TYR A 483 -8.47 -12.67 14.43
C TYR A 483 -7.04 -13.19 14.56
N ALA A 484 -6.12 -12.76 13.70
CA ALA A 484 -4.75 -13.26 13.68
C ALA A 484 -3.88 -12.71 14.83
N TYR A 485 -4.34 -11.66 15.52
CA TYR A 485 -3.56 -10.91 16.51
C TYR A 485 -3.84 -11.30 17.97
N ASP A 486 -4.68 -12.33 18.19
CA ASP A 486 -4.91 -12.95 19.49
C ASP A 486 -4.93 -14.47 19.33
N LEU A 487 -4.29 -15.19 20.26
CA LEU A 487 -4.11 -16.64 20.12
C LEU A 487 -5.41 -17.43 20.32
N GLU A 488 -6.29 -16.97 21.21
CA GLU A 488 -7.58 -17.62 21.46
C GLU A 488 -8.55 -17.34 20.30
N GLU A 489 -8.62 -16.09 19.83
CA GLU A 489 -9.43 -15.71 18.68
C GLU A 489 -8.98 -16.44 17.41
N LEU A 490 -7.67 -16.54 17.21
CA LEU A 490 -7.09 -17.24 16.06
C LEU A 490 -7.39 -18.75 16.08
N GLY A 491 -7.29 -19.38 17.24
CA GLY A 491 -7.64 -20.79 17.40
C GLY A 491 -9.13 -21.06 17.15
N GLY A 492 -10.00 -20.22 17.73
CA GLY A 492 -11.45 -20.31 17.51
C GLY A 492 -11.86 -20.07 16.05
N TYR A 493 -11.25 -19.07 15.40
CA TYR A 493 -11.46 -18.80 13.97
C TYR A 493 -11.03 -19.99 13.10
N TYR A 494 -9.82 -20.56 13.37
CA TYR A 494 -9.34 -21.72 12.63
C TYR A 494 -10.29 -22.92 12.74
N LYS A 495 -10.81 -23.19 13.94
CA LYS A 495 -11.77 -24.26 14.18
C LYS A 495 -13.04 -24.10 13.34
N THR A 496 -13.61 -22.89 13.36
CA THR A 496 -14.82 -22.58 12.58
C THR A 496 -14.55 -22.63 11.07
N TYR A 497 -13.38 -22.16 10.62
CA TYR A 497 -12.94 -22.34 9.24
C TYR A 497 -12.86 -23.82 8.85
N ALA A 498 -12.31 -24.68 9.69
CA ALA A 498 -12.22 -26.11 9.42
C ALA A 498 -13.62 -26.74 9.30
N GLU A 499 -14.57 -26.36 10.17
CA GLU A 499 -15.98 -26.79 10.10
C GLU A 499 -16.63 -26.39 8.76
N LEU A 500 -16.39 -25.16 8.27
CA LEU A 500 -16.90 -24.72 6.97
C LEU A 500 -16.31 -25.51 5.81
N VAL A 501 -15.01 -25.79 5.83
CA VAL A 501 -14.36 -26.57 4.76
C VAL A 501 -14.87 -28.02 4.76
N ASP A 502 -15.07 -28.62 5.92
CA ASP A 502 -15.64 -29.97 6.03
C ASP A 502 -17.09 -30.00 5.55
N HIS A 503 -17.87 -28.95 5.82
CA HIS A 503 -19.21 -28.78 5.23
C HIS A 503 -19.15 -28.77 3.69
N TRP A 504 -18.28 -27.93 3.10
CA TRP A 504 -18.13 -27.91 1.62
C TRP A 504 -17.82 -29.27 1.03
N LYS A 505 -16.96 -30.04 1.67
CA LYS A 505 -16.63 -31.40 1.21
C LYS A 505 -17.81 -32.36 1.31
N ALA A 506 -18.63 -32.19 2.32
CA ALA A 506 -19.82 -33.02 2.53
C ALA A 506 -20.92 -32.73 1.47
N VAL A 507 -21.19 -31.45 1.19
CA VAL A 507 -22.25 -31.05 0.24
C VAL A 507 -21.80 -31.02 -1.23
N LEU A 508 -20.50 -30.93 -1.50
CA LEU A 508 -19.90 -30.89 -2.83
C LEU A 508 -18.78 -31.95 -2.98
N PRO A 509 -19.10 -33.25 -2.88
CA PRO A 509 -18.09 -34.31 -2.93
C PRO A 509 -17.29 -34.26 -4.23
N GLY A 510 -15.95 -34.28 -4.11
CA GLY A 510 -15.03 -34.26 -5.24
C GLY A 510 -14.80 -32.90 -5.90
N PHE A 511 -15.45 -31.81 -5.43
CA PHE A 511 -15.26 -30.49 -6.00
C PHE A 511 -14.01 -29.78 -5.46
N ILE A 512 -13.53 -30.15 -4.26
CA ILE A 512 -12.36 -29.55 -3.60
C ILE A 512 -11.24 -30.58 -3.57
N TYR A 513 -10.06 -30.19 -4.04
CA TYR A 513 -8.83 -30.96 -3.95
C TYR A 513 -7.94 -30.47 -2.82
N ASP A 514 -7.63 -31.35 -1.86
CA ASP A 514 -6.75 -31.00 -0.72
C ASP A 514 -5.27 -31.14 -1.09
N VAL A 515 -4.50 -30.13 -0.80
CA VAL A 515 -3.04 -30.14 -0.84
C VAL A 515 -2.51 -30.05 0.60
N GLN A 516 -1.93 -31.14 1.10
CA GLN A 516 -1.29 -31.15 2.41
C GLN A 516 0.13 -30.58 2.29
N TYR A 517 0.40 -29.45 2.96
CA TYR A 517 1.67 -28.73 2.88
C TYR A 517 2.87 -29.63 3.24
N GLU A 518 2.79 -30.37 4.33
CA GLU A 518 3.85 -31.24 4.82
C GLU A 518 4.22 -32.33 3.80
N GLU A 519 3.22 -32.87 3.11
CA GLU A 519 3.43 -33.86 2.06
C GLU A 519 4.02 -33.24 0.79
N LEU A 520 3.54 -32.02 0.43
CA LEU A 520 4.04 -31.28 -0.72
C LEU A 520 5.54 -30.95 -0.56
N VAL A 521 5.98 -30.57 0.64
CA VAL A 521 7.39 -30.23 0.88
C VAL A 521 8.28 -31.45 1.12
N SER A 522 7.73 -32.59 1.55
CA SER A 522 8.49 -33.82 1.78
C SER A 522 8.66 -34.67 0.52
N ASP A 523 7.66 -34.70 -0.37
CA ASP A 523 7.71 -35.42 -1.65
C ASP A 523 7.18 -34.53 -2.80
N PRO A 524 7.93 -33.47 -3.15
CA PRO A 524 7.44 -32.45 -4.08
C PRO A 524 7.15 -33.01 -5.48
N LYS A 525 7.99 -33.93 -5.98
CA LYS A 525 7.82 -34.46 -7.35
C LYS A 525 6.49 -35.17 -7.51
N ARG A 526 6.17 -36.05 -6.57
CA ARG A 526 4.92 -36.82 -6.60
C ARG A 526 3.72 -35.90 -6.38
N ARG A 527 3.76 -35.05 -5.36
CA ARG A 527 2.60 -34.20 -5.00
C ARG A 527 2.32 -33.12 -6.03
N ILE A 528 3.33 -32.59 -6.70
CA ILE A 528 3.16 -31.68 -7.84
C ILE A 528 2.55 -32.44 -9.02
N GLY A 529 2.97 -33.70 -9.26
CA GLY A 529 2.33 -34.56 -10.26
C GLY A 529 0.84 -34.77 -9.98
N ASP A 530 0.49 -35.20 -8.76
CA ASP A 530 -0.91 -35.42 -8.32
C ASP A 530 -1.74 -34.11 -8.50
N LEU A 531 -1.16 -32.94 -8.19
CA LEU A 531 -1.80 -31.64 -8.33
C LEU A 531 -2.05 -31.24 -9.79
N LEU A 532 -1.06 -31.46 -10.66
CA LEU A 532 -1.19 -31.20 -12.10
C LEU A 532 -2.18 -32.16 -12.75
N ASP A 533 -2.17 -33.44 -12.37
CA ASP A 533 -3.15 -34.45 -12.83
C ASP A 533 -4.58 -34.04 -12.46
N HIS A 534 -4.81 -33.53 -11.25
CA HIS A 534 -6.09 -32.95 -10.85
C HIS A 534 -6.49 -31.76 -11.74
N CYS A 535 -5.55 -30.94 -12.16
CA CYS A 535 -5.80 -29.83 -13.10
C CYS A 535 -6.01 -30.32 -14.55
N GLY A 536 -5.77 -31.59 -14.86
CA GLY A 536 -5.82 -32.12 -16.21
C GLY A 536 -4.65 -31.67 -17.08
N LEU A 537 -3.47 -31.53 -16.47
CA LEU A 537 -2.24 -31.03 -17.09
C LEU A 537 -1.13 -32.09 -17.01
N PRO A 538 -0.28 -32.21 -18.06
CA PRO A 538 0.90 -33.04 -17.98
C PRO A 538 1.91 -32.50 -16.97
N PHE A 539 2.74 -33.37 -16.43
CA PHE A 539 3.84 -32.95 -15.56
C PHE A 539 4.86 -32.10 -16.32
N ASP A 540 5.26 -30.95 -15.72
CA ASP A 540 6.30 -30.07 -16.25
C ASP A 540 7.38 -29.81 -15.18
N ASP A 541 8.66 -30.01 -15.54
CA ASP A 541 9.81 -29.81 -14.64
C ASP A 541 9.98 -28.36 -14.16
N ALA A 542 9.40 -27.37 -14.85
CA ALA A 542 9.39 -25.97 -14.41
C ALA A 542 8.68 -25.82 -13.05
N CYS A 543 7.67 -26.66 -12.78
CA CYS A 543 6.96 -26.66 -11.50
C CYS A 543 7.86 -27.09 -10.32
N LEU A 544 8.91 -27.90 -10.53
CA LEU A 544 9.92 -28.19 -9.52
C LEU A 544 10.92 -27.06 -9.34
N SER A 545 11.08 -26.20 -10.34
CA SER A 545 11.99 -25.07 -10.35
C SER A 545 11.27 -23.73 -10.13
N PHE A 546 10.07 -23.73 -9.53
CA PHE A 546 9.18 -22.59 -9.34
C PHE A 546 9.86 -21.36 -8.71
N HIS A 547 10.86 -21.55 -7.85
CA HIS A 547 11.64 -20.48 -7.21
C HIS A 547 12.45 -19.63 -8.19
N LYS A 548 12.65 -20.12 -9.45
CA LYS A 548 13.32 -19.38 -10.53
C LYS A 548 12.37 -18.53 -11.37
N THR A 549 11.08 -18.68 -11.19
CA THR A 549 10.05 -17.94 -11.95
C THR A 549 10.10 -16.45 -11.57
N LYS A 550 10.15 -15.56 -12.58
CA LYS A 550 10.32 -14.11 -12.40
C LYS A 550 9.01 -13.36 -12.11
N ARG A 551 7.90 -14.05 -11.91
CA ARG A 551 6.60 -13.45 -11.60
C ARG A 551 6.70 -12.60 -10.32
N VAL A 552 6.08 -11.44 -10.28
CA VAL A 552 5.93 -10.65 -9.05
C VAL A 552 5.05 -11.41 -8.05
N VAL A 553 5.49 -11.49 -6.79
CA VAL A 553 4.75 -12.12 -5.69
C VAL A 553 4.57 -11.10 -4.59
N GLN A 554 3.32 -10.75 -4.30
CA GLN A 554 2.96 -9.76 -3.27
C GLN A 554 2.18 -10.44 -2.14
N THR A 555 2.87 -11.21 -1.32
CA THR A 555 2.26 -11.91 -0.17
C THR A 555 3.23 -11.95 1.00
N ALA A 556 2.72 -12.22 2.20
CA ALA A 556 3.54 -12.43 3.38
C ALA A 556 4.54 -13.60 3.24
N SER A 557 4.39 -14.46 2.23
CA SER A 557 5.28 -15.59 1.93
C SER A 557 6.31 -15.30 0.83
N MET A 558 6.43 -14.05 0.38
CA MET A 558 7.23 -13.63 -0.77
C MET A 558 8.68 -14.14 -0.74
N TYR A 559 9.38 -13.99 0.38
CA TYR A 559 10.75 -14.49 0.54
C TYR A 559 10.81 -16.02 0.45
N GLN A 560 9.84 -16.70 1.07
CA GLN A 560 9.81 -18.15 1.20
C GLN A 560 9.61 -18.86 -0.13
N VAL A 561 8.71 -18.36 -0.98
CA VAL A 561 8.41 -18.98 -2.29
C VAL A 561 9.49 -18.72 -3.35
N ARG A 562 10.50 -17.93 -3.02
CA ARG A 562 11.71 -17.70 -3.86
C ARG A 562 12.88 -18.60 -3.47
N GLN A 563 12.71 -19.42 -2.46
CA GLN A 563 13.70 -20.43 -2.07
C GLN A 563 13.32 -21.80 -2.65
N PRO A 564 14.29 -22.67 -2.91
CA PRO A 564 13.98 -24.08 -3.14
C PRO A 564 13.11 -24.64 -2.01
N ILE A 565 12.34 -25.68 -2.28
CA ILE A 565 11.52 -26.33 -1.23
C ILE A 565 12.40 -26.70 -0.03
N TYR A 566 11.94 -26.34 1.16
CA TYR A 566 12.58 -26.63 2.44
C TYR A 566 11.53 -27.13 3.45
N THR A 567 11.98 -27.94 4.42
CA THR A 567 11.10 -28.56 5.41
C THR A 567 11.18 -27.90 6.80
N THR A 568 12.05 -26.91 6.99
CA THR A 568 12.31 -26.29 8.32
C THR A 568 11.12 -25.52 8.89
N SER A 569 10.12 -25.22 8.09
CA SER A 569 8.87 -24.62 8.53
C SER A 569 7.86 -25.63 9.11
N VAL A 570 8.08 -26.92 8.90
CA VAL A 570 7.26 -28.00 9.47
C VAL A 570 7.68 -28.22 10.92
N GLY A 571 6.71 -28.21 11.84
CA GLY A 571 6.95 -28.42 13.27
C GLY A 571 7.57 -27.22 13.98
N SER A 572 7.54 -26.01 13.40
CA SER A 572 8.08 -24.78 14.02
C SER A 572 7.44 -24.45 15.37
N LYS A 573 6.20 -24.92 15.60
CA LYS A 573 5.49 -24.84 16.89
C LYS A 573 6.29 -25.42 18.06
N ALA A 574 7.18 -26.38 17.81
CA ALA A 574 7.98 -27.03 18.87
C ALA A 574 8.87 -26.04 19.65
N HIS A 575 9.28 -24.95 19.02
CA HIS A 575 10.10 -23.91 19.65
C HIS A 575 9.31 -22.99 20.61
N TYR A 576 7.97 -23.04 20.59
CA TYR A 576 7.07 -22.14 21.30
C TYR A 576 6.02 -22.85 22.16
N GLN A 577 6.15 -24.15 22.40
CA GLN A 577 5.12 -24.99 23.04
C GLN A 577 4.54 -24.40 24.33
N ASP A 578 5.40 -23.91 25.22
CA ASP A 578 4.97 -23.36 26.51
C ASP A 578 4.20 -22.05 26.38
N LYS A 579 4.40 -21.33 25.28
CA LYS A 579 3.78 -20.04 24.99
C LYS A 579 2.45 -20.17 24.23
N LEU A 580 2.22 -21.31 23.56
CA LEU A 580 1.06 -21.57 22.69
C LEU A 580 -0.10 -22.26 23.42
N LYS A 581 -0.09 -22.30 24.75
CA LYS A 581 -1.17 -22.94 25.53
C LYS A 581 -2.56 -22.36 25.21
N PRO A 582 -2.77 -21.01 25.14
CA PRO A 582 -4.08 -20.45 24.79
C PRO A 582 -4.57 -20.91 23.40
N LEU A 583 -3.67 -20.94 22.41
CA LEU A 583 -3.97 -21.41 21.06
C LEU A 583 -4.34 -22.90 21.05
N ASN A 584 -3.60 -23.72 21.78
CA ASN A 584 -3.86 -25.17 21.85
C ASN A 584 -5.22 -25.47 22.50
N GLU A 585 -5.58 -24.73 23.55
CA GLU A 585 -6.88 -24.85 24.22
C GLU A 585 -8.04 -24.41 23.29
N ALA A 586 -7.84 -23.38 22.49
CA ALA A 586 -8.85 -22.88 21.54
C ALA A 586 -9.05 -23.81 20.33
N LEU A 587 -7.99 -24.48 19.88
CA LEU A 587 -8.07 -25.47 18.79
C LEU A 587 -8.75 -26.78 19.25
N GLY A 588 -8.74 -27.13 20.52
CA GLY A 588 -9.36 -28.33 21.12
C GLY A 588 -8.38 -29.46 21.14
#